data_2d5c7b17fe7b9b38c655fae329d014fe
#
_entry.id   2d5c7b17fe7b9b38c655fae329d014fe
#
_cell.length_a   1.000
_cell.length_b   1.000
_cell.length_c   1.000
_cell.angle_alpha   90.00
_cell.angle_beta   90.00
_cell.angle_gamma   90.00
#
_symmetry.space_group_name_H-M   'P 1'
#
loop_
_entity.id
_entity.type
_entity.pdbx_description
1 polymer ?
#
loop_
_entity_poly.entity_id
_entity_poly.type
_entity_poly.pdbx_seq_one_letter_code
_entity_poly.pdbx_strand_id
1 'polypeptide(L)'
;GDHGLHVQTAESGAEKMRIENLDFVVNKIYLDAYTQEVSAAGESYPLAKNQFDNLLNNGMLFMNYSGHGGYNNITNELFMTMKDIQNMKNTNQGFWFLATCSFSHFDAGITSAGEEAVLNPNGGAIGTLSACRTVYATQNTIFNRNLCDTLFGHKDAFNYHMTLGEATRVAKN
;
A
#
# COMPACT_ATOMS: atom_id res chain seq x y z
N GLY A 1 1.74 -21.05 -3.87
CA GLY A 1 1.42 -19.85 -3.08
C GLY A 1 2.64 -19.40 -2.28
N ASP A 2 2.58 -18.22 -1.76
CA ASP A 2 3.63 -17.55 -0.97
C ASP A 2 3.67 -17.98 0.51
N HIS A 3 2.92 -19.03 0.88
CA HIS A 3 2.79 -19.56 2.24
C HIS A 3 2.38 -18.49 3.29
N GLY A 4 1.60 -17.50 2.89
CA GLY A 4 1.12 -16.41 3.75
C GLY A 4 2.17 -15.32 4.02
N LEU A 5 3.26 -15.26 3.26
CA LEU A 5 4.35 -14.30 3.46
C LEU A 5 3.84 -12.84 3.39
N HIS A 6 2.95 -12.54 2.45
CA HIS A 6 2.38 -11.20 2.29
C HIS A 6 1.54 -10.78 3.50
N VAL A 7 0.69 -11.69 4.02
CA VAL A 7 -0.10 -11.43 5.23
C VAL A 7 0.80 -11.24 6.45
N GLN A 8 1.80 -12.11 6.63
CA GLN A 8 2.77 -11.99 7.73
C GLN A 8 3.55 -10.68 7.67
N THR A 9 3.93 -10.25 6.47
CA THR A 9 4.62 -8.96 6.26
C THR A 9 3.73 -7.79 6.67
N ALA A 10 2.49 -7.75 6.19
CA ALA A 10 1.54 -6.71 6.53
C ALA A 10 1.20 -6.69 8.03
N GLU A 11 1.00 -7.86 8.63
CA GLU A 11 0.72 -8.02 10.06
C GLU A 11 1.87 -7.50 10.93
N SER A 12 3.10 -7.86 10.59
CA SER A 12 4.30 -7.40 11.32
C SER A 12 4.41 -5.87 11.32
N GLY A 13 4.17 -5.22 10.16
CA GLY A 13 4.16 -3.76 10.06
C GLY A 13 3.01 -3.13 10.87
N ALA A 14 1.82 -3.69 10.77
CA ALA A 14 0.63 -3.20 11.48
C ALA A 14 0.80 -3.29 13.02
N GLU A 15 1.31 -4.40 13.53
CA GLU A 15 1.56 -4.57 14.97
C GLU A 15 2.66 -3.62 15.46
N LYS A 16 3.72 -3.42 14.68
CA LYS A 16 4.76 -2.44 15.00
C LYS A 16 4.17 -1.04 15.16
N MET A 17 3.39 -0.59 14.17
CA MET A 17 2.72 0.71 14.24
C MET A 17 1.83 0.84 15.48
N ARG A 18 1.02 -0.18 15.76
CA ARG A 18 0.09 -0.19 16.89
C ARG A 18 0.76 -0.12 18.25
N ILE A 19 1.88 -0.82 18.42
CA ILE A 19 2.60 -0.87 19.70
C ILE A 19 3.38 0.41 19.95
N GLU A 20 4.03 0.95 18.94
CA GLU A 20 4.93 2.09 19.11
C GLU A 20 4.23 3.46 18.98
N ASN A 21 3.01 3.48 18.44
CA ASN A 21 2.25 4.70 18.22
C ASN A 21 0.79 4.51 18.64
N LEU A 22 0.54 4.66 19.94
CA LEU A 22 -0.78 4.43 20.55
C LEU A 22 -1.88 5.36 20.02
N ASP A 23 -1.51 6.49 19.43
CA ASP A 23 -2.45 7.46 18.84
C ASP A 23 -2.88 7.07 17.42
N PHE A 24 -2.27 6.05 16.81
CA PHE A 24 -2.64 5.61 15.48
C PHE A 24 -3.74 4.55 15.51
N VAL A 25 -4.76 4.77 14.67
CA VAL A 25 -5.77 3.76 14.40
C VAL A 25 -5.29 2.92 13.21
N VAL A 26 -4.96 1.66 13.46
CA VAL A 26 -4.50 0.72 12.43
C VAL A 26 -5.65 -0.16 11.97
N ASN A 27 -6.09 0.04 10.73
CA ASN A 27 -7.11 -0.79 10.09
C ASN A 27 -6.43 -1.87 9.24
N LYS A 28 -6.91 -3.10 9.33
CA LYS A 28 -6.39 -4.26 8.61
C LYS A 28 -7.45 -4.81 7.65
N ILE A 29 -7.03 -5.04 6.40
CA ILE A 29 -7.87 -5.68 5.37
C ILE A 29 -7.07 -6.84 4.80
N TYR A 30 -7.46 -8.07 5.14
CA TYR A 30 -6.89 -9.30 4.60
C TYR A 30 -7.94 -9.98 3.76
N LEU A 31 -7.71 -10.15 2.46
CA LEU A 31 -8.71 -10.66 1.52
C LEU A 31 -9.25 -12.04 1.93
N ASP A 32 -8.38 -12.90 2.47
CA ASP A 32 -8.75 -14.23 2.97
C ASP A 32 -9.79 -14.22 4.12
N ALA A 33 -9.99 -13.06 4.77
CA ALA A 33 -11.00 -12.90 5.81
C ALA A 33 -12.39 -12.54 5.26
N TYR A 34 -12.52 -12.34 3.95
CA TYR A 34 -13.77 -11.94 3.28
C TYR A 34 -14.25 -13.03 2.33
N THR A 35 -15.55 -13.05 2.09
CA THR A 35 -16.13 -13.96 1.09
C THR A 35 -15.72 -13.50 -0.31
N GLN A 36 -15.11 -14.42 -1.05
CA GLN A 36 -14.80 -14.23 -2.47
C GLN A 36 -16.06 -14.46 -3.30
N GLU A 37 -16.30 -13.59 -4.26
CA GLU A 37 -17.33 -13.73 -5.27
C GLU A 37 -16.69 -14.03 -6.62
N VAL A 38 -17.25 -15.02 -7.34
CA VAL A 38 -16.80 -15.43 -8.66
C VAL A 38 -17.86 -15.07 -9.68
N SER A 39 -17.49 -14.33 -10.70
CA SER A 39 -18.37 -13.90 -11.78
C SER A 39 -17.72 -14.11 -13.16
N ALA A 40 -18.45 -13.83 -14.22
CA ALA A 40 -17.89 -13.83 -15.57
C ALA A 40 -16.76 -12.80 -15.78
N ALA A 41 -16.70 -11.77 -14.92
CA ALA A 41 -15.65 -10.76 -14.95
C ALA A 41 -14.40 -11.17 -14.15
N GLY A 42 -14.45 -12.28 -13.44
CA GLY A 42 -13.37 -12.78 -12.59
C GLY A 42 -13.76 -12.90 -11.12
N GLU A 43 -12.74 -13.08 -10.29
CA GLU A 43 -12.84 -13.16 -8.84
C GLU A 43 -12.76 -11.77 -8.22
N SER A 44 -13.50 -11.56 -7.14
CA SER A 44 -13.54 -10.26 -6.43
C SER A 44 -13.88 -10.43 -4.95
N TYR A 45 -13.62 -9.39 -4.15
CA TYR A 45 -13.92 -9.31 -2.73
C TYR A 45 -14.73 -8.03 -2.42
N PRO A 46 -16.03 -7.96 -2.76
CA PRO A 46 -16.80 -6.71 -2.69
C PRO A 46 -16.85 -6.09 -1.29
N LEU A 47 -16.96 -6.92 -0.25
CA LEU A 47 -17.00 -6.43 1.14
C LEU A 47 -15.67 -5.81 1.57
N ALA A 48 -14.54 -6.44 1.19
CA ALA A 48 -13.22 -5.89 1.45
C ALA A 48 -13.01 -4.57 0.69
N LYS A 49 -13.44 -4.53 -0.59
CA LYS A 49 -13.37 -3.33 -1.42
C LYS A 49 -14.18 -2.18 -0.82
N ASN A 50 -15.41 -2.44 -0.40
CA ASN A 50 -16.26 -1.43 0.25
C ASN A 50 -15.62 -0.88 1.53
N GLN A 51 -15.03 -1.74 2.35
CA GLN A 51 -14.30 -1.30 3.55
C GLN A 51 -13.11 -0.43 3.19
N PHE A 52 -12.31 -0.83 2.20
CA PHE A 52 -11.18 -0.05 1.72
C PHE A 52 -11.63 1.33 1.20
N ASP A 53 -12.67 1.38 0.36
CA ASP A 53 -13.19 2.63 -0.21
C ASP A 53 -13.71 3.58 0.89
N ASN A 54 -14.34 3.04 1.93
CA ASN A 54 -14.76 3.84 3.08
C ASN A 54 -13.57 4.42 3.85
N LEU A 55 -12.52 3.63 4.09
CA LEU A 55 -11.29 4.12 4.73
C LEU A 55 -10.60 5.19 3.88
N LEU A 56 -10.51 4.97 2.57
CA LEU A 56 -9.94 5.92 1.62
C LEU A 56 -10.70 7.25 1.63
N ASN A 57 -12.03 7.21 1.57
CA ASN A 57 -12.88 8.41 1.55
C ASN A 57 -12.88 9.17 2.87
N ASN A 58 -12.77 8.48 4.00
CA ASN A 58 -12.62 9.10 5.32
C ASN A 58 -11.24 9.72 5.53
N GLY A 59 -10.27 9.32 4.72
CA GLY A 59 -8.87 9.73 4.79
C GLY A 59 -8.01 8.74 5.57
N MET A 60 -6.83 8.48 5.03
CA MET A 60 -5.81 7.65 5.66
C MET A 60 -4.46 8.36 5.58
N LEU A 61 -3.69 8.31 6.66
CA LEU A 61 -2.35 8.90 6.69
C LEU A 61 -1.36 8.07 5.86
N PHE A 62 -1.45 6.75 6.00
CA PHE A 62 -0.50 5.81 5.42
C PHE A 62 -1.22 4.52 5.00
N MET A 63 -0.99 4.09 3.78
CA MET A 63 -1.42 2.80 3.27
C MET A 63 -0.20 1.91 3.09
N ASN A 64 -0.24 0.71 3.66
CA ASN A 64 0.76 -0.33 3.45
C ASN A 64 0.09 -1.53 2.78
N TYR A 65 0.49 -1.82 1.56
CA TYR A 65 0.05 -3.01 0.83
C TYR A 65 1.23 -3.96 0.62
N SER A 66 1.03 -5.25 0.89
CA SER A 66 1.96 -6.32 0.56
C SER A 66 1.23 -7.42 -0.20
N GLY A 67 1.64 -7.67 -1.44
CA GLY A 67 0.95 -8.64 -2.29
C GLY A 67 1.39 -8.57 -3.75
N HIS A 68 0.65 -9.31 -4.60
CA HIS A 68 0.84 -9.26 -6.04
C HIS A 68 0.27 -7.99 -6.66
N GLY A 69 0.81 -7.60 -7.81
CA GLY A 69 0.29 -6.49 -8.59
C GLY A 69 1.06 -6.28 -9.88
N GLY A 70 0.63 -5.31 -10.63
CA GLY A 70 1.19 -4.92 -11.91
C GLY A 70 1.12 -3.42 -12.12
N TYR A 71 1.42 -2.96 -13.34
CA TYR A 71 1.47 -1.53 -13.67
C TYR A 71 0.10 -0.84 -13.60
N ASN A 72 -1.01 -1.58 -13.63
CA ASN A 72 -2.37 -1.05 -13.69
C ASN A 72 -3.31 -1.55 -12.58
N ASN A 73 -2.83 -2.39 -11.66
CA ASN A 73 -3.67 -2.96 -10.59
C ASN A 73 -2.85 -3.51 -9.43
N ILE A 74 -3.52 -3.69 -8.31
CA ILE A 74 -3.05 -4.55 -7.22
C ILE A 74 -3.99 -5.75 -7.09
N THR A 75 -3.46 -6.87 -6.62
CA THR A 75 -4.05 -8.20 -6.55
C THR A 75 -4.42 -8.80 -7.91
N ASN A 76 -4.51 -10.11 -8.00
CA ASN A 76 -5.01 -10.80 -9.19
C ASN A 76 -6.53 -10.63 -9.33
N GLU A 77 -7.21 -10.44 -8.21
CA GLU A 77 -8.66 -10.26 -8.08
C GLU A 77 -9.11 -8.81 -8.36
N LEU A 78 -8.21 -8.00 -8.96
CA LEU A 78 -8.49 -6.62 -9.38
C LEU A 78 -9.08 -5.74 -8.25
N PHE A 79 -8.55 -5.88 -7.05
CA PHE A 79 -9.03 -5.18 -5.86
C PHE A 79 -8.95 -3.64 -6.00
N MET A 80 -7.89 -3.14 -6.62
CA MET A 80 -7.75 -1.74 -7.01
C MET A 80 -7.10 -1.67 -8.39
N THR A 81 -7.84 -1.15 -9.36
CA THR A 81 -7.41 -1.00 -10.75
C THR A 81 -7.07 0.44 -11.10
N MET A 82 -6.41 0.66 -12.23
CA MET A 82 -6.20 1.99 -12.81
C MET A 82 -7.49 2.80 -12.87
N LYS A 83 -8.59 2.16 -13.29
CA LYS A 83 -9.90 2.82 -13.39
C LYS A 83 -10.45 3.25 -12.04
N ASP A 84 -10.23 2.45 -10.99
CA ASP A 84 -10.63 2.83 -9.63
C ASP A 84 -9.86 4.08 -9.21
N ILE A 85 -8.54 4.12 -9.44
CA ILE A 85 -7.67 5.25 -9.10
C ILE A 85 -8.09 6.52 -9.85
N GLN A 86 -8.38 6.42 -11.14
CA GLN A 86 -8.87 7.55 -11.96
C GLN A 86 -10.20 8.12 -11.47
N ASN A 87 -11.03 7.28 -10.87
CA ASN A 87 -12.33 7.68 -10.33
C ASN A 87 -12.29 8.13 -8.86
N MET A 88 -11.14 8.08 -8.20
CA MET A 88 -11.00 8.51 -6.80
C MET A 88 -11.30 10.01 -6.64
N LYS A 89 -11.96 10.32 -5.53
CA LYS A 89 -12.35 11.70 -5.16
C LYS A 89 -12.05 11.97 -3.68
N ASN A 90 -11.15 11.22 -3.09
CA ASN A 90 -10.77 11.38 -1.70
C ASN A 90 -9.96 12.68 -1.52
N THR A 91 -10.45 13.57 -0.67
CA THR A 91 -9.81 14.86 -0.39
C THR A 91 -8.70 14.78 0.66
N ASN A 92 -8.80 13.82 1.58
CA ASN A 92 -7.80 13.57 2.61
C ASN A 92 -6.81 12.50 2.12
N GLN A 93 -5.91 12.92 1.26
CA GLN A 93 -4.93 12.03 0.63
C GLN A 93 -3.84 11.61 1.62
N GLY A 94 -3.45 10.34 1.59
CA GLY A 94 -2.34 9.80 2.36
C GLY A 94 -1.17 9.36 1.49
N PHE A 95 -0.10 8.91 2.13
CA PHE A 95 1.03 8.31 1.45
C PHE A 95 0.81 6.80 1.26
N TRP A 96 1.08 6.29 0.05
CA TRP A 96 0.89 4.89 -0.27
C TRP A 96 2.23 4.18 -0.43
N PHE A 97 2.44 3.16 0.38
CA PHE A 97 3.51 2.20 0.20
C PHE A 97 2.94 0.86 -0.30
N LEU A 98 3.38 0.46 -1.47
CA LEU A 98 2.91 -0.77 -2.11
C LEU A 98 4.10 -1.69 -2.39
N ALA A 99 4.29 -2.68 -1.52
CA ALA A 99 5.29 -3.73 -1.66
C ALA A 99 4.79 -4.78 -2.67
N THR A 100 4.79 -4.38 -3.94
CA THR A 100 4.32 -5.17 -5.09
C THR A 100 5.17 -4.92 -6.32
N CYS A 101 4.93 -5.68 -7.39
CA CYS A 101 5.65 -5.54 -8.66
C CYS A 101 5.09 -4.38 -9.50
N SER A 102 5.97 -3.64 -10.18
CA SER A 102 5.69 -2.76 -11.33
C SER A 102 4.61 -1.70 -11.15
N PHE A 103 4.07 -1.48 -9.95
CA PHE A 103 2.98 -0.54 -9.72
C PHE A 103 3.35 0.91 -10.05
N SER A 104 4.62 1.29 -9.85
CA SER A 104 5.16 2.59 -10.21
C SER A 104 6.13 2.49 -11.40
N HIS A 105 5.71 1.85 -12.50
CA HIS A 105 6.52 1.64 -13.71
C HIS A 105 6.57 2.91 -14.58
N PHE A 106 7.14 3.97 -14.03
CA PHE A 106 7.10 5.33 -14.59
C PHE A 106 7.87 5.50 -15.93
N ASP A 107 8.72 4.56 -16.32
CA ASP A 107 9.50 4.60 -17.55
C ASP A 107 9.00 3.63 -18.64
N ALA A 108 7.77 3.17 -18.54
CA ALA A 108 7.17 2.21 -19.49
C ALA A 108 6.59 2.86 -20.77
N GLY A 109 6.59 4.19 -20.88
CA GLY A 109 5.93 4.91 -21.98
C GLY A 109 4.40 4.92 -21.92
N ILE A 110 3.83 4.38 -20.83
CA ILE A 110 2.41 4.41 -20.48
C ILE A 110 2.30 4.81 -19.00
N THR A 111 1.26 5.52 -18.63
CA THR A 111 1.02 5.89 -17.22
C THR A 111 0.75 4.65 -16.38
N SER A 112 1.51 4.45 -15.32
CA SER A 112 1.29 3.40 -14.33
C SER A 112 0.27 3.81 -13.28
N ALA A 113 -0.28 2.84 -12.55
CA ALA A 113 -1.23 3.10 -11.48
C ALA A 113 -0.63 3.94 -10.33
N GLY A 114 0.68 3.76 -10.07
CA GLY A 114 1.38 4.57 -9.07
C GLY A 114 1.54 6.03 -9.50
N GLU A 115 1.76 6.31 -10.79
CA GLU A 115 1.76 7.67 -11.32
C GLU A 115 0.36 8.27 -11.29
N GLU A 116 -0.65 7.53 -11.78
CA GLU A 116 -2.04 7.99 -11.76
C GLU A 116 -2.51 8.34 -10.35
N ALA A 117 -2.13 7.56 -9.35
CA ALA A 117 -2.49 7.83 -7.96
C ALA A 117 -1.98 9.20 -7.46
N VAL A 118 -0.85 9.69 -7.98
CA VAL A 118 -0.28 10.99 -7.62
C VAL A 118 -0.76 12.10 -8.56
N LEU A 119 -1.07 11.77 -9.81
CA LEU A 119 -1.44 12.74 -10.84
C LEU A 119 -2.94 13.02 -10.90
N ASN A 120 -3.80 12.18 -10.29
CA ASN A 120 -5.25 12.39 -10.29
C ASN A 120 -5.60 13.70 -9.57
N PRO A 121 -6.18 14.70 -10.27
CA PRO A 121 -6.47 16.01 -9.69
C PRO A 121 -7.62 16.01 -8.67
N ASN A 122 -8.38 14.91 -8.60
CA ASN A 122 -9.58 14.83 -7.77
C ASN A 122 -9.40 13.93 -6.54
N GLY A 123 -8.31 13.16 -6.47
CA GLY A 123 -8.10 12.19 -5.39
C GLY A 123 -6.77 11.47 -5.52
N GLY A 124 -6.69 10.26 -4.94
CA GLY A 124 -5.48 9.43 -4.98
C GLY A 124 -4.58 9.60 -3.76
N ALA A 125 -3.29 9.82 -3.96
CA ALA A 125 -2.27 9.85 -2.92
C ALA A 125 -1.40 11.11 -2.99
N ILE A 126 -0.87 11.57 -1.85
CA ILE A 126 0.15 12.64 -1.81
C ILE A 126 1.50 12.18 -2.35
N GLY A 127 1.72 10.88 -2.42
CA GLY A 127 2.92 10.24 -2.94
C GLY A 127 2.81 8.74 -2.88
N THR A 128 3.54 8.06 -3.76
CA THR A 128 3.60 6.60 -3.81
C THR A 128 5.04 6.12 -3.68
N LEU A 129 5.24 5.04 -2.95
CA LEU A 129 6.49 4.29 -2.89
C LEU A 129 6.19 2.85 -3.31
N SER A 130 6.69 2.44 -4.46
CA SER A 130 6.50 1.10 -4.99
C SER A 130 7.61 0.74 -5.98
N ALA A 131 7.64 -0.52 -6.40
CA ALA A 131 8.63 -0.97 -7.37
C ALA A 131 8.27 -0.56 -8.80
N CYS A 132 9.32 -0.18 -9.57
CA CYS A 132 9.22 0.11 -11.01
C CYS A 132 9.29 -1.16 -11.87
N ARG A 133 9.68 -2.29 -11.30
CA ARG A 133 9.92 -3.57 -11.98
C ARG A 133 9.40 -4.73 -11.13
N THR A 134 9.48 -5.93 -11.70
CA THR A 134 9.30 -7.17 -10.94
C THR A 134 10.31 -7.25 -9.81
N VAL A 135 9.84 -7.61 -8.63
CA VAL A 135 10.64 -7.74 -7.40
C VAL A 135 10.36 -9.10 -6.75
N TYR A 136 11.34 -9.56 -5.99
CA TYR A 136 11.17 -10.79 -5.21
C TYR A 136 10.46 -10.49 -3.89
N ALA A 137 9.55 -11.39 -3.48
CA ALA A 137 8.76 -11.24 -2.26
C ALA A 137 9.63 -11.06 -1.00
N THR A 138 10.75 -11.79 -0.90
CA THR A 138 11.67 -11.69 0.26
C THR A 138 12.27 -10.28 0.40
N GLN A 139 12.75 -9.67 -0.69
CA GLN A 139 13.31 -8.32 -0.67
C GLN A 139 12.23 -7.28 -0.33
N ASN A 140 11.03 -7.45 -0.88
CA ASN A 140 9.89 -6.60 -0.52
C ASN A 140 9.54 -6.70 0.96
N THR A 141 9.55 -7.91 1.53
CA THR A 141 9.30 -8.14 2.96
C THR A 141 10.34 -7.44 3.83
N ILE A 142 11.63 -7.59 3.50
CA ILE A 142 12.72 -6.92 4.25
C ILE A 142 12.57 -5.41 4.17
N PHE A 143 12.35 -4.88 2.97
CA PHE A 143 12.18 -3.44 2.78
C PHE A 143 10.94 -2.90 3.49
N ASN A 144 9.80 -3.61 3.43
CA ASN A 144 8.57 -3.23 4.13
C ASN A 144 8.81 -3.13 5.65
N ARG A 145 9.41 -4.15 6.23
CA ARG A 145 9.73 -4.16 7.67
C ARG A 145 10.65 -3.00 8.04
N ASN A 146 11.77 -2.83 7.31
CA ASN A 146 12.72 -1.76 7.57
C ASN A 146 12.06 -0.37 7.45
N LEU A 147 11.20 -0.18 6.46
CA LEU A 147 10.48 1.09 6.27
C LEU A 147 9.52 1.36 7.43
N CYS A 148 8.73 0.37 7.84
CA CYS A 148 7.83 0.51 9.00
C CYS A 148 8.62 0.78 10.28
N ASP A 149 9.72 0.05 10.52
CA ASP A 149 10.60 0.27 11.67
C ASP A 149 11.17 1.69 11.69
N THR A 150 11.58 2.19 10.53
CA THR A 150 12.19 3.52 10.42
C THR A 150 11.17 4.65 10.55
N LEU A 151 9.99 4.50 9.92
CA LEU A 151 8.94 5.53 9.94
C LEU A 151 8.25 5.62 11.30
N PHE A 152 7.99 4.48 11.93
CA PHE A 152 7.12 4.42 13.10
C PHE A 152 7.86 4.09 14.39
N GLY A 153 9.04 3.45 14.31
CA GLY A 153 9.81 3.01 15.47
C GLY A 153 10.92 3.97 15.88
N HIS A 154 11.47 4.76 14.96
CA HIS A 154 12.59 5.64 15.25
C HIS A 154 12.16 7.10 15.39
N LYS A 155 12.54 7.70 16.51
CA LYS A 155 12.41 9.13 16.74
C LYS A 155 13.80 9.72 17.00
N ASP A 156 14.01 10.94 16.57
CA ASP A 156 15.25 11.66 16.84
C ASP A 156 15.35 12.11 18.33
N ALA A 157 16.45 12.78 18.68
CA ALA A 157 16.67 13.31 20.02
C ALA A 157 15.62 14.36 20.46
N PHE A 158 14.85 14.90 19.53
CA PHE A 158 13.75 15.86 19.75
C PHE A 158 12.37 15.21 19.70
N ASN A 159 12.30 13.87 19.63
CA ASN A 159 11.07 13.09 19.54
C ASN A 159 10.29 13.25 18.23
N TYR A 160 10.95 13.62 17.12
CA TYR A 160 10.37 13.67 15.78
C TYR A 160 10.63 12.38 15.00
N HIS A 161 9.63 11.96 14.23
CA HIS A 161 9.80 10.88 13.26
C HIS A 161 10.63 11.33 12.06
N MET A 162 11.28 10.38 11.40
CA MET A 162 11.98 10.65 10.14
C MET A 162 11.02 11.11 9.06
N THR A 163 11.49 11.93 8.13
CA THR A 163 10.74 12.22 6.91
C THR A 163 10.62 10.95 6.05
N LEU A 164 9.58 10.90 5.20
CA LEU A 164 9.37 9.77 4.28
C LEU A 164 10.60 9.49 3.40
N GLY A 165 11.27 10.54 2.92
CA GLY A 165 12.48 10.42 2.10
C GLY A 165 13.65 9.83 2.86
N GLU A 166 13.90 10.29 4.08
CA GLU A 166 14.97 9.76 4.94
C GLU A 166 14.71 8.32 5.33
N ALA A 167 13.49 8.01 5.78
CA ALA A 167 13.09 6.65 6.12
C ALA A 167 13.26 5.70 4.93
N THR A 168 12.85 6.13 3.73
CA THR A 168 13.05 5.35 2.50
C THR A 168 14.53 5.10 2.21
N ARG A 169 15.37 6.11 2.38
CA ARG A 169 16.83 5.98 2.19
C ARG A 169 17.45 5.02 3.19
N VAL A 170 17.07 5.11 4.46
CA VAL A 170 17.58 4.24 5.53
C VAL A 170 17.10 2.80 5.33
N ALA A 171 15.83 2.61 4.98
CA ALA A 171 15.25 1.28 4.80
C ALA A 171 15.87 0.49 3.61
N LYS A 172 16.54 1.16 2.68
CA LYS A 172 17.24 0.54 1.54
C LYS A 172 18.64 0.02 1.86
N ASN A 173 19.22 0.42 2.99
CA ASN A 173 20.56 0.02 3.43
C ASN A 173 20.47 -1.09 4.47
#